data_d534dda46aec66e57e7c2c3abe2da65a
#
_entry.id   d534dda46aec66e57e7c2c3abe2da65a
#
_cell.length_a   1.000
_cell.length_b   1.000
_cell.length_c   1.000
_cell.angle_alpha   90.00
_cell.angle_beta   90.00
_cell.angle_gamma   90.00
#
_symmetry.space_group_name_H-M   'P 1'
#
loop_
_entity.id
_entity.type
_entity.pdbx_description
1 polymer ?
#
loop_
_entity_poly.entity_id
_entity_poly.type
_entity_poly.pdbx_seq_one_letter_code
_entity_poly.pdbx_strand_id
1 'polypeptide(L)'
;MDLSRLKWPLIIIVGVGAIWLLTDPGVKFLRNHFNQGEVGADPKKDEYNEAGLSKLAGFLMLTFRYKDAEQVLLEAMEKYPEGVHYFHNKYRLAKCVEKQGRYDECVDILVELRDENAHQYDEQNVPEPDILQARIDKLIEMYEL
;
A
#
# COMPACT_ATOMS: atom_id res chain seq x y z
N MET A 1 -9.07 -16.23 -39.74
CA MET A 1 -9.64 -16.22 -38.39
C MET A 1 -9.98 -14.78 -38.02
N ASP A 2 -11.28 -14.46 -37.88
CA ASP A 2 -11.70 -13.12 -37.51
C ASP A 2 -11.35 -12.80 -36.07
N LEU A 3 -10.24 -12.11 -35.88
CA LEU A 3 -9.78 -11.58 -34.56
C LEU A 3 -10.82 -10.70 -33.87
N SER A 4 -11.80 -10.17 -34.64
CA SER A 4 -12.90 -9.37 -34.12
C SER A 4 -13.88 -10.17 -33.24
N ARG A 5 -14.08 -11.46 -33.53
CA ARG A 5 -14.93 -12.35 -32.76
C ARG A 5 -14.28 -12.83 -31.45
N LEU A 6 -12.94 -12.81 -31.40
CA LEU A 6 -12.18 -13.21 -30.20
C LEU A 6 -12.04 -12.10 -29.17
N LYS A 7 -12.26 -10.82 -29.55
CA LYS A 7 -12.14 -9.66 -28.65
C LYS A 7 -13.17 -9.69 -27.52
N TRP A 8 -14.41 -10.02 -27.85
CA TRP A 8 -15.50 -10.01 -26.86
C TRP A 8 -15.32 -11.05 -25.73
N PRO A 9 -15.04 -12.34 -26.02
CA PRO A 9 -14.78 -13.30 -24.96
C PRO A 9 -13.52 -12.94 -24.14
N LEU A 10 -12.49 -12.36 -24.77
CA LEU A 10 -11.29 -11.92 -24.07
C LEU A 10 -11.59 -10.78 -23.09
N ILE A 11 -12.41 -9.79 -23.50
CA ILE A 11 -12.83 -8.68 -22.64
C ILE A 11 -13.64 -9.20 -21.44
N ILE A 12 -14.52 -10.17 -21.69
CA ILE A 12 -15.32 -10.79 -20.62
C ILE A 12 -14.43 -11.54 -19.64
N ILE A 13 -13.47 -12.33 -20.12
CA ILE A 13 -12.53 -13.07 -19.25
C ILE A 13 -11.68 -12.11 -18.42
N VAL A 14 -11.17 -11.04 -19.03
CA VAL A 14 -10.40 -10.01 -18.30
C VAL A 14 -11.27 -9.30 -17.28
N GLY A 15 -12.53 -8.97 -17.63
CA GLY A 15 -13.48 -8.34 -16.71
C GLY A 15 -13.82 -9.24 -15.52
N VAL A 16 -14.10 -10.51 -15.76
CA VAL A 16 -14.38 -11.50 -14.71
C VAL A 16 -13.14 -11.71 -13.83
N GLY A 17 -11.95 -11.79 -14.42
CA GLY A 17 -10.69 -11.90 -13.68
C GLY A 17 -10.44 -10.67 -12.80
N ALA A 18 -10.70 -9.47 -13.32
CA ALA A 18 -10.57 -8.23 -12.54
C ALA A 18 -11.56 -8.18 -11.37
N ILE A 19 -12.81 -8.58 -11.59
CA ILE A 19 -13.82 -8.67 -10.52
C ILE A 19 -13.41 -9.71 -9.48
N TRP A 20 -12.89 -10.86 -9.92
CA TRP A 20 -12.41 -11.90 -8.99
C TRP A 20 -11.26 -11.39 -8.11
N LEU A 21 -10.33 -10.59 -8.66
CA LEU A 21 -9.24 -9.98 -7.90
C LEU A 21 -9.73 -8.99 -6.82
N LEU A 22 -10.96 -8.46 -6.97
CA LEU A 22 -11.61 -7.63 -5.95
C LEU A 22 -12.19 -8.44 -4.79
N THR A 23 -12.32 -9.75 -4.94
CA THR A 23 -12.83 -10.63 -3.89
C THR A 23 -11.75 -11.02 -2.89
N ASP A 24 -12.16 -11.48 -1.69
CA ASP A 24 -11.22 -11.93 -0.66
C ASP A 24 -10.31 -13.08 -1.12
N PRO A 25 -10.80 -14.09 -1.88
CA PRO A 25 -9.94 -15.10 -2.44
C PRO A 25 -8.87 -14.56 -3.41
N GLY A 26 -9.22 -13.58 -4.26
CA GLY A 26 -8.30 -12.95 -5.19
C GLY A 26 -7.21 -12.15 -4.47
N VAL A 27 -7.60 -11.35 -3.48
CA VAL A 27 -6.64 -10.61 -2.63
C VAL A 27 -5.70 -11.57 -1.90
N LYS A 28 -6.22 -12.65 -1.31
CA LYS A 28 -5.43 -13.70 -0.66
C LYS A 28 -4.44 -14.35 -1.62
N PHE A 29 -4.88 -14.64 -2.84
CA PHE A 29 -4.01 -15.22 -3.86
C PHE A 29 -2.84 -14.30 -4.19
N LEU A 30 -3.09 -13.00 -4.47
CA LEU A 30 -2.05 -12.02 -4.75
C LEU A 30 -1.09 -11.81 -3.57
N ARG A 31 -1.65 -11.69 -2.37
CA ARG A 31 -0.86 -11.56 -1.14
C ARG A 31 0.08 -12.75 -0.95
N ASN A 32 -0.43 -13.97 -1.12
CA ASN A 32 0.38 -15.17 -1.02
C ASN A 32 1.44 -15.24 -2.14
N HIS A 33 1.09 -14.83 -3.36
CA HIS A 33 2.03 -14.82 -4.49
C HIS A 33 3.23 -13.91 -4.21
N PHE A 34 3.01 -12.68 -3.70
CA PHE A 34 4.08 -11.74 -3.40
C PHE A 34 4.79 -12.02 -2.06
N ASN A 35 4.26 -12.90 -1.24
CA ASN A 35 4.91 -13.34 0.00
C ASN A 35 5.75 -14.62 -0.15
N GLN A 36 5.88 -15.16 -1.35
CA GLN A 36 6.66 -16.37 -1.60
C GLN A 36 8.17 -16.11 -1.61
N GLY A 37 8.90 -17.05 -0.99
CA GLY A 37 10.35 -17.06 -0.96
C GLY A 37 10.97 -16.43 0.27
N GLU A 38 12.26 -16.73 0.45
CA GLU A 38 13.06 -16.16 1.53
C GLU A 38 13.65 -14.82 1.10
N VAL A 39 13.54 -13.81 1.96
CA VAL A 39 14.13 -12.49 1.74
C VAL A 39 15.66 -12.60 1.72
N GLY A 40 16.29 -11.95 0.75
CA GLY A 40 17.74 -11.95 0.59
C GLY A 40 18.29 -13.07 -0.30
N ALA A 41 17.47 -14.06 -0.68
CA ALA A 41 17.91 -15.14 -1.59
C ALA A 41 18.08 -14.65 -3.04
N ASP A 42 17.20 -13.75 -3.51
CA ASP A 42 17.23 -13.14 -4.84
C ASP A 42 16.78 -11.67 -4.75
N PRO A 43 17.70 -10.69 -4.85
CA PRO A 43 17.37 -9.28 -4.74
C PRO A 43 16.34 -8.79 -5.76
N LYS A 44 16.34 -9.33 -6.99
CA LYS A 44 15.36 -8.96 -8.01
C LYS A 44 13.96 -9.47 -7.68
N LYS A 45 13.89 -10.64 -7.07
CA LYS A 45 12.63 -11.22 -6.61
C LYS A 45 12.09 -10.46 -5.40
N ASP A 46 12.95 -10.04 -4.51
CA ASP A 46 12.58 -9.21 -3.35
C ASP A 46 12.02 -7.87 -3.80
N GLU A 47 12.68 -7.18 -4.72
CA GLU A 47 12.20 -5.93 -5.32
C GLU A 47 10.84 -6.11 -6.01
N TYR A 48 10.68 -7.18 -6.79
CA TYR A 48 9.42 -7.51 -7.44
C TYR A 48 8.30 -7.78 -6.42
N ASN A 49 8.57 -8.54 -5.38
CA ASN A 49 7.61 -8.89 -4.34
C ASN A 49 7.21 -7.66 -3.50
N GLU A 50 8.18 -6.83 -3.09
CA GLU A 50 7.93 -5.58 -2.38
C GLU A 50 7.05 -4.64 -3.21
N ALA A 51 7.41 -4.42 -4.47
CA ALA A 51 6.62 -3.61 -5.40
C ALA A 51 5.20 -4.18 -5.59
N GLY A 52 5.06 -5.50 -5.66
CA GLY A 52 3.78 -6.19 -5.77
C GLY A 52 2.88 -5.96 -4.55
N LEU A 53 3.41 -6.11 -3.34
CA LEU A 53 2.69 -5.83 -2.10
C LEU A 53 2.29 -4.35 -1.98
N SER A 54 3.19 -3.43 -2.33
CA SER A 54 2.92 -1.99 -2.34
C SER A 54 1.80 -1.63 -3.32
N LYS A 55 1.81 -2.20 -4.53
CA LYS A 55 0.74 -2.00 -5.53
C LYS A 55 -0.59 -2.60 -5.09
N LEU A 56 -0.57 -3.79 -4.50
CA LEU A 56 -1.76 -4.44 -3.94
C LEU A 56 -2.39 -3.58 -2.85
N ALA A 57 -1.59 -3.07 -1.92
CA ALA A 57 -2.07 -2.15 -0.89
C ALA A 57 -2.72 -0.89 -1.50
N GLY A 58 -2.07 -0.28 -2.49
CA GLY A 58 -2.63 0.87 -3.22
C GLY A 58 -3.97 0.56 -3.87
N PHE A 59 -4.12 -0.59 -4.50
CA PHE A 59 -5.37 -1.06 -5.09
C PHE A 59 -6.47 -1.26 -4.04
N LEU A 60 -6.14 -1.87 -2.90
CA LEU A 60 -7.09 -2.06 -1.78
C LEU A 60 -7.55 -0.71 -1.20
N MET A 61 -6.66 0.28 -1.11
CA MET A 61 -7.03 1.65 -0.72
C MET A 61 -8.00 2.30 -1.71
N LEU A 62 -7.77 2.14 -3.02
CA LEU A 62 -8.66 2.66 -4.07
C LEU A 62 -10.07 2.02 -4.02
N THR A 63 -10.17 0.80 -3.54
CA THR A 63 -11.43 0.08 -3.38
C THR A 63 -12.02 0.20 -1.96
N PHE A 64 -11.52 1.14 -1.16
CA PHE A 64 -11.96 1.43 0.22
C PHE A 64 -11.78 0.25 1.20
N ARG A 65 -10.95 -0.71 0.86
CA ARG A 65 -10.60 -1.86 1.70
C ARG A 65 -9.42 -1.53 2.61
N TYR A 66 -9.56 -0.52 3.43
CA TYR A 66 -8.46 0.03 4.25
C TYR A 66 -7.89 -0.96 5.25
N LYS A 67 -8.72 -1.81 5.84
CA LYS A 67 -8.28 -2.85 6.77
C LYS A 67 -7.38 -3.90 6.11
N ASP A 68 -7.76 -4.32 4.90
CA ASP A 68 -6.96 -5.27 4.14
C ASP A 68 -5.66 -4.61 3.62
N ALA A 69 -5.75 -3.36 3.17
CA ALA A 69 -4.60 -2.57 2.77
C ALA A 69 -3.59 -2.41 3.91
N GLU A 70 -4.06 -2.10 5.12
CA GLU A 70 -3.23 -2.01 6.32
C GLU A 70 -2.46 -3.31 6.58
N GLN A 71 -3.11 -4.46 6.52
CA GLN A 71 -2.44 -5.74 6.72
C GLN A 71 -1.34 -5.99 5.69
N VAL A 72 -1.60 -5.69 4.42
CA VAL A 72 -0.61 -5.85 3.34
C VAL A 72 0.57 -4.88 3.53
N LEU A 73 0.30 -3.64 3.95
CA LEU A 73 1.35 -2.65 4.22
C LEU A 73 2.24 -3.05 5.39
N LEU A 74 1.65 -3.52 6.49
CA LEU A 74 2.40 -4.01 7.65
C LEU A 74 3.28 -5.21 7.28
N GLU A 75 2.77 -6.16 6.51
CA GLU A 75 3.57 -7.30 6.02
C GLU A 75 4.71 -6.87 5.11
N ALA A 76 4.45 -5.93 4.20
CA ALA A 76 5.48 -5.42 3.30
C ALA A 76 6.61 -4.73 4.07
N MET A 77 6.26 -3.92 5.08
CA MET A 77 7.22 -3.20 5.91
C MET A 77 8.01 -4.13 6.83
N GLU A 78 7.36 -5.13 7.42
CA GLU A 78 8.02 -6.15 8.25
C GLU A 78 8.98 -6.99 7.43
N LYS A 79 8.58 -7.39 6.23
CA LYS A 79 9.38 -8.24 5.36
C LYS A 79 10.53 -7.50 4.68
N TYR A 80 10.32 -6.23 4.34
CA TYR A 80 11.28 -5.37 3.63
C TYR A 80 11.53 -4.06 4.38
N PRO A 81 12.14 -4.09 5.58
CA PRO A 81 12.33 -2.90 6.42
C PRO A 81 13.28 -1.87 5.81
N GLU A 82 14.14 -2.27 4.88
CA GLU A 82 15.05 -1.41 4.13
C GLU A 82 14.68 -1.32 2.64
N GLY A 83 13.47 -1.70 2.30
CA GLY A 83 12.97 -1.72 0.94
C GLY A 83 12.75 -0.30 0.38
N VAL A 84 12.80 -0.19 -0.94
CA VAL A 84 12.61 1.09 -1.65
C VAL A 84 11.22 1.70 -1.37
N HIS A 85 10.22 0.85 -1.14
CA HIS A 85 8.85 1.29 -0.88
C HIS A 85 8.52 1.46 0.61
N TYR A 86 9.47 1.27 1.52
CA TYR A 86 9.20 1.28 2.97
C TYR A 86 8.51 2.58 3.43
N PHE A 87 9.07 3.75 3.13
CA PHE A 87 8.51 5.02 3.57
C PHE A 87 7.19 5.37 2.85
N HIS A 88 7.06 5.00 1.58
CA HIS A 88 5.79 5.11 0.86
C HIS A 88 4.70 4.24 1.52
N ASN A 89 5.03 3.00 1.85
CA ASN A 89 4.11 2.09 2.54
C ASN A 89 3.74 2.62 3.94
N LYS A 90 4.70 3.15 4.69
CA LYS A 90 4.47 3.78 6.01
C LYS A 90 3.53 4.99 5.90
N TYR A 91 3.71 5.83 4.90
CA TYR A 91 2.81 6.97 4.67
C TYR A 91 1.39 6.52 4.24
N ARG A 92 1.27 5.48 3.43
CA ARG A 92 -0.02 4.85 3.10
C ARG A 92 -0.68 4.23 4.33
N LEU A 93 0.11 3.63 5.22
CA LEU A 93 -0.38 3.08 6.48
C LEU A 93 -1.04 4.17 7.33
N ALA A 94 -0.42 5.34 7.47
CA ALA A 94 -1.02 6.49 8.15
C ALA A 94 -2.39 6.85 7.57
N LYS A 95 -2.52 6.86 6.24
CA LYS A 95 -3.81 7.12 5.57
C LYS A 95 -4.84 6.02 5.83
N CYS A 96 -4.42 4.75 5.88
CA CYS A 96 -5.32 3.62 6.16
C CYS A 96 -5.89 3.70 7.57
N VAL A 97 -5.07 3.98 8.58
CA VAL A 97 -5.53 4.09 9.96
C VAL A 97 -6.40 5.34 10.17
N GLU A 98 -6.09 6.45 9.50
CA GLU A 98 -6.94 7.65 9.49
C GLU A 98 -8.34 7.35 8.96
N LYS A 99 -8.43 6.63 7.83
CA LYS A 99 -9.71 6.23 7.21
C LYS A 99 -10.52 5.26 8.06
N GLN A 100 -9.89 4.61 9.01
CA GLN A 100 -10.54 3.74 9.99
C GLN A 100 -10.88 4.45 11.31
N GLY A 101 -10.64 5.77 11.40
CA GLY A 101 -10.94 6.59 12.58
C GLY A 101 -9.92 6.46 13.72
N ARG A 102 -8.76 5.87 13.47
CA ARG A 102 -7.66 5.75 14.45
C ARG A 102 -6.70 6.93 14.31
N TYR A 103 -7.16 8.11 14.75
CA TYR A 103 -6.46 9.36 14.50
C TYR A 103 -5.19 9.51 15.32
N ASP A 104 -5.16 9.05 16.58
CA ASP A 104 -3.96 9.04 17.43
C ASP A 104 -2.83 8.26 16.76
N GLU A 105 -3.12 7.05 16.31
CA GLU A 105 -2.16 6.19 15.63
C GLU A 105 -1.68 6.79 14.29
N CYS A 106 -2.59 7.46 13.56
CA CYS A 106 -2.21 8.20 12.36
C CYS A 106 -1.21 9.32 12.68
N VAL A 107 -1.45 10.09 13.74
CA VAL A 107 -0.54 11.14 14.20
C VAL A 107 0.82 10.55 14.57
N ASP A 108 0.85 9.45 15.31
CA ASP A 108 2.10 8.80 15.69
C ASP A 108 2.94 8.40 14.46
N ILE A 109 2.32 7.79 13.45
CA ILE A 109 3.00 7.39 12.22
C ILE A 109 3.51 8.63 11.45
N LEU A 110 2.72 9.71 11.38
CA LEU A 110 3.14 10.94 10.70
C LEU A 110 4.28 11.63 11.43
N VAL A 111 4.30 11.60 12.77
CA VAL A 111 5.41 12.11 13.60
C VAL A 111 6.68 11.33 13.33
N GLU A 112 6.62 10.01 13.29
CA GLU A 112 7.76 9.17 12.94
C GLU A 112 8.31 9.51 11.55
N LEU A 113 7.45 9.62 10.52
CA LEU A 113 7.85 9.98 9.16
C LEU A 113 8.53 11.36 9.08
N ARG A 114 8.03 12.34 9.85
CA ARG A 114 8.62 13.69 9.96
C ARG A 114 9.99 13.63 10.61
N ASP A 115 10.08 12.96 11.77
CA ASP A 115 11.29 12.93 12.60
C ASP A 115 12.44 12.13 11.94
N GLU A 116 12.08 11.07 11.21
CA GLU A 116 13.01 10.30 10.37
C GLU A 116 13.39 11.05 9.08
N ASN A 117 12.78 12.21 8.79
CA ASN A 117 12.92 12.93 7.52
C ASN A 117 12.72 12.01 6.31
N ALA A 118 11.64 11.23 6.33
CA ALA A 118 11.35 10.19 5.34
C ALA A 118 11.27 10.73 3.91
N HIS A 119 10.95 12.02 3.73
CA HIS A 119 10.94 12.70 2.43
C HIS A 119 12.26 12.59 1.69
N GLN A 120 13.41 12.70 2.38
CA GLN A 120 14.74 12.59 1.75
C GLN A 120 15.00 11.23 1.07
N TYR A 121 14.31 10.18 1.49
CA TYR A 121 14.43 8.83 0.95
C TYR A 121 13.38 8.51 -0.12
N ASP A 122 12.25 9.23 -0.13
CA ASP A 122 11.18 9.06 -1.11
C ASP A 122 10.43 10.38 -1.35
N GLU A 123 11.10 11.31 -2.02
CA GLU A 123 10.58 12.66 -2.32
C GLU A 123 9.28 12.65 -3.13
N GLN A 124 9.05 11.61 -3.93
CA GLN A 124 7.88 11.55 -4.80
C GLN A 124 6.60 11.13 -4.07
N ASN A 125 6.73 10.35 -3.01
CA ASN A 125 5.59 9.69 -2.38
C ASN A 125 5.36 10.13 -0.94
N VAL A 126 6.37 10.69 -0.28
CA VAL A 126 6.30 11.17 1.11
C VAL A 126 6.41 12.70 1.11
N PRO A 127 5.45 13.41 1.75
CA PRO A 127 5.50 14.86 1.84
C PRO A 127 6.69 15.37 2.65
N GLU A 128 7.05 16.64 2.40
CA GLU A 128 8.06 17.35 3.19
C GLU A 128 7.68 17.41 4.67
N PRO A 129 8.69 17.52 5.58
CA PRO A 129 8.44 17.57 7.03
C PRO A 129 7.46 18.67 7.47
N ASP A 130 7.51 19.84 6.82
CA ASP A 130 6.60 20.95 7.13
C ASP A 130 5.15 20.63 6.77
N ILE A 131 4.94 19.90 5.65
CA ILE A 131 3.61 19.45 5.22
C ILE A 131 3.10 18.37 6.18
N LEU A 132 3.96 17.45 6.59
CA LEU A 132 3.61 16.43 7.60
C LEU A 132 3.23 17.10 8.92
N GLN A 133 3.98 18.11 9.37
CA GLN A 133 3.67 18.86 10.59
C GLN A 133 2.32 19.56 10.50
N ALA A 134 2.06 20.26 9.41
CA ALA A 134 0.77 20.93 9.21
C ALA A 134 -0.41 19.94 9.23
N ARG A 135 -0.21 18.72 8.73
CA ARG A 135 -1.23 17.67 8.78
C ARG A 135 -1.42 17.12 10.19
N ILE A 136 -0.34 16.93 10.95
CA ILE A 136 -0.38 16.52 12.36
C ILE A 136 -1.18 17.55 13.16
N ASP A 137 -0.82 18.83 13.07
CA ASP A 137 -1.48 19.93 13.79
C ASP A 137 -2.98 19.96 13.47
N LYS A 138 -3.34 19.81 12.21
CA LYS A 138 -4.73 19.76 11.77
C LYS A 138 -5.50 18.58 12.37
N LEU A 139 -4.89 17.40 12.45
CA LEU A 139 -5.54 16.22 13.03
C LEU A 139 -5.76 16.40 14.53
N ILE A 140 -4.74 16.91 15.24
CA ILE A 140 -4.83 17.21 16.66
C ILE A 140 -5.94 18.22 16.94
N GLU A 141 -6.02 19.31 16.18
CA GLU A 141 -7.05 20.33 16.32
C GLU A 141 -8.46 19.80 16.02
N MET A 142 -8.61 19.02 14.92
CA MET A 142 -9.92 18.53 14.49
C MET A 142 -10.52 17.46 15.40
N TYR A 143 -9.70 16.64 16.02
CA TYR A 143 -10.12 15.49 16.81
C TYR A 143 -9.81 15.62 18.30
N GLU A 144 -9.29 16.77 18.73
CA GLU A 144 -8.98 17.09 20.13
C GLU A 144 -8.05 16.05 20.79
N LEU A 145 -6.99 15.66 20.05
CA LEU A 145 -6.02 14.63 20.46
C LEU A 145 -4.98 15.16 21.45
#